data_15d507a173fd506309f7e5eef32cabde
#
_entry.id   15d507a173fd506309f7e5eef32cabde
#
_cell.length_a   1.000
_cell.length_b   1.000
_cell.length_c   1.000
_cell.angle_alpha   90.00
_cell.angle_beta   90.00
_cell.angle_gamma   90.00
#
_symmetry.space_group_name_H-M   'P 1'
#
loop_
_entity.id
_entity.type
_entity.pdbx_description
1 polymer ?
#
loop_
_entity_poly.entity_id
_entity_poly.type
_entity_poly.pdbx_seq_one_letter_code
_entity_poly.pdbx_strand_id
1 'polypeptide(L)'
;PREWPATAMVDSAEAAVTLAIGLVGVMALFLGVMKVAEAGGLLVIIAKLVRPLMQRLFPDVPPDHPAMGAMILNMSANALGLGNAATPFGIRAMQELDKLNQVKGTASNAMVLFLAINTSSVTLLPTGVIALRAAAGSQDPAGIVPTTLFATICSTAIAIVVAKLCQRYWFSDPVPEAAPATAGPPVEFDTGLEEFDAD
;
A
#
# COMPACT_ATOMS: atom_id res chain seq x y z
N PRO A 1 -34.35 -29.54 -0.57
CA PRO A 1 -33.69 -30.06 0.62
C PRO A 1 -32.98 -28.92 1.31
N ARG A 2 -33.32 -28.67 2.58
CA ARG A 2 -32.57 -27.68 3.38
C ARG A 2 -31.24 -28.31 3.73
N GLU A 3 -30.17 -27.81 3.11
CA GLU A 3 -28.81 -28.16 3.55
C GLU A 3 -28.63 -27.66 4.97
N TRP A 4 -28.15 -28.54 5.83
CA TRP A 4 -27.92 -28.18 7.23
C TRP A 4 -26.78 -27.14 7.26
N PRO A 5 -26.85 -26.08 8.09
CA PRO A 5 -25.80 -25.05 8.14
C PRO A 5 -24.38 -25.62 8.32
N ALA A 6 -24.27 -26.75 9.04
CA ALA A 6 -22.98 -27.40 9.26
C ALA A 6 -22.37 -28.00 7.98
N THR A 7 -23.18 -28.62 7.10
CA THR A 7 -22.68 -29.14 5.81
C THR A 7 -22.26 -28.01 4.88
N ALA A 8 -23.05 -26.95 4.79
CA ALA A 8 -22.68 -25.76 4.00
C ALA A 8 -21.38 -25.09 4.50
N MET A 9 -21.12 -25.10 5.81
CA MET A 9 -19.85 -24.61 6.37
C MET A 9 -18.65 -25.48 5.96
N VAL A 10 -18.81 -26.80 6.02
CA VAL A 10 -17.74 -27.74 5.62
C VAL A 10 -17.47 -27.65 4.12
N ASP A 11 -18.50 -27.62 3.30
CA ASP A 11 -18.39 -27.51 1.84
C ASP A 11 -17.72 -26.18 1.44
N SER A 12 -18.08 -25.09 2.14
CA SER A 12 -17.43 -23.77 1.93
C SER A 12 -15.97 -23.78 2.32
N ALA A 13 -15.60 -24.48 3.39
CA ALA A 13 -14.20 -24.61 3.82
C ALA A 13 -13.38 -25.42 2.80
N GLU A 14 -13.91 -26.54 2.28
CA GLU A 14 -13.27 -27.33 1.24
C GLU A 14 -13.10 -26.53 -0.07
N ALA A 15 -14.13 -25.80 -0.47
CA ALA A 15 -14.08 -24.93 -1.65
C ALA A 15 -13.03 -23.82 -1.48
N ALA A 16 -12.90 -23.25 -0.28
CA ALA A 16 -11.89 -22.24 0.02
C ALA A 16 -10.45 -22.79 -0.10
N VAL A 17 -10.20 -23.99 0.38
CA VAL A 17 -8.88 -24.65 0.27
C VAL A 17 -8.55 -24.93 -1.19
N THR A 18 -9.50 -25.47 -1.95
CA THR A 18 -9.32 -25.75 -3.39
C THR A 18 -9.01 -24.46 -4.16
N LEU A 19 -9.75 -23.38 -3.88
CA LEU A 19 -9.51 -22.07 -4.48
C LEU A 19 -8.12 -21.54 -4.11
N ALA A 20 -7.72 -21.65 -2.85
CA ALA A 20 -6.41 -21.18 -2.38
C ALA A 20 -5.27 -21.90 -3.09
N ILE A 21 -5.34 -23.22 -3.24
CA ILE A 21 -4.35 -24.01 -3.97
C ILE A 21 -4.31 -23.62 -5.45
N GLY A 22 -5.46 -23.44 -6.10
CA GLY A 22 -5.56 -22.99 -7.47
C GLY A 22 -4.96 -21.61 -7.73
N LEU A 23 -5.02 -20.73 -6.73
CA LEU A 23 -4.44 -19.37 -6.81
C LEU A 23 -2.91 -19.35 -6.70
N VAL A 24 -2.28 -20.33 -6.05
CA VAL A 24 -0.82 -20.31 -5.78
C VAL A 24 -0.02 -20.16 -7.09
N GLY A 25 -0.33 -20.93 -8.11
CA GLY A 25 0.40 -20.89 -9.39
C GLY A 25 0.23 -19.56 -10.13
N VAL A 26 -1.01 -19.06 -10.21
CA VAL A 26 -1.31 -17.78 -10.89
C VAL A 26 -0.71 -16.61 -10.14
N MET A 27 -0.80 -16.60 -8.81
CA MET A 27 -0.17 -15.57 -7.97
C MET A 27 1.37 -15.61 -8.10
N ALA A 28 1.98 -16.78 -8.06
CA ALA A 28 3.42 -16.94 -8.24
C ALA A 28 3.87 -16.41 -9.61
N LEU A 29 3.14 -16.71 -10.68
CA LEU A 29 3.42 -16.19 -12.01
C LEU A 29 3.38 -14.66 -12.04
N PHE A 30 2.30 -14.04 -11.54
CA PHE A 30 2.16 -12.59 -11.55
C PHE A 30 3.22 -11.92 -10.68
N LEU A 31 3.50 -12.46 -9.49
CA LEU A 31 4.56 -11.94 -8.63
C LEU A 31 5.93 -12.05 -9.30
N GLY A 32 6.22 -13.16 -9.98
CA GLY A 32 7.45 -13.34 -10.74
C GLY A 32 7.60 -12.35 -11.88
N VAL A 33 6.56 -12.16 -12.70
CA VAL A 33 6.55 -11.16 -13.78
C VAL A 33 6.74 -9.75 -13.22
N MET A 34 6.09 -9.42 -12.12
CA MET A 34 6.24 -8.11 -11.49
C MET A 34 7.64 -7.89 -10.91
N LYS A 35 8.28 -8.94 -10.35
CA LYS A 35 9.68 -8.87 -9.91
C LYS A 35 10.65 -8.64 -11.08
N VAL A 36 10.42 -9.25 -12.22
CA VAL A 36 11.19 -8.99 -13.46
C VAL A 36 11.00 -7.54 -13.92
N ALA A 37 9.77 -7.03 -13.89
CA ALA A 37 9.47 -5.66 -14.25
C ALA A 37 10.12 -4.64 -13.27
N GLU A 38 10.15 -4.96 -11.98
CA GLU A 38 10.85 -4.18 -10.95
C GLU A 38 12.35 -4.15 -11.22
N ALA A 39 12.98 -5.31 -11.45
CA ALA A 39 14.39 -5.42 -11.83
C ALA A 39 14.70 -4.70 -13.16
N GLY A 40 13.75 -4.67 -14.09
CA GLY A 40 13.81 -3.90 -15.33
C GLY A 40 13.68 -2.39 -15.17
N GLY A 41 13.54 -1.88 -13.94
CA GLY A 41 13.48 -0.44 -13.64
C GLY A 41 12.09 0.20 -13.76
N LEU A 42 11.03 -0.59 -13.94
CA LEU A 42 9.65 -0.05 -14.03
C LEU A 42 9.27 0.73 -12.76
N LEU A 43 9.69 0.28 -11.59
CA LEU A 43 9.48 0.98 -10.32
C LEU A 43 10.10 2.38 -10.34
N VAL A 44 11.30 2.52 -10.90
CA VAL A 44 12.01 3.81 -10.99
C VAL A 44 11.28 4.78 -11.92
N ILE A 45 10.72 4.29 -13.02
CA ILE A 45 9.95 5.11 -13.97
C ILE A 45 8.69 5.65 -13.27
N ILE A 46 7.95 4.78 -12.60
CA ILE A 46 6.75 5.18 -11.87
C ILE A 46 7.09 6.14 -10.72
N ALA A 47 8.17 5.88 -9.99
CA ALA A 47 8.63 6.76 -8.92
C ALA A 47 8.94 8.18 -9.43
N LYS A 48 9.58 8.31 -10.61
CA LYS A 48 9.82 9.61 -11.25
C LYS A 48 8.51 10.33 -11.63
N LEU A 49 7.51 9.59 -12.10
CA LEU A 49 6.21 10.13 -12.46
C LEU A 49 5.40 10.58 -11.23
N VAL A 50 5.48 9.81 -10.15
CA VAL A 50 4.76 10.06 -8.89
C VAL A 50 5.39 11.20 -8.09
N ARG A 51 6.71 11.39 -8.19
CA ARG A 51 7.47 12.38 -7.41
C ARG A 51 6.87 13.81 -7.43
N PRO A 52 6.56 14.42 -8.59
CA PRO A 52 6.02 15.79 -8.61
C PRO A 52 4.64 15.90 -7.97
N LEU A 53 3.82 14.84 -8.05
CA LEU A 53 2.53 14.76 -7.39
C LEU A 53 2.71 14.71 -5.86
N MET A 54 3.63 13.89 -5.37
CA MET A 54 3.92 13.75 -3.95
C MET A 54 4.41 15.06 -3.33
N GLN A 55 5.28 15.77 -4.01
CA GLN A 55 5.78 17.08 -3.55
C GLN A 55 4.65 18.12 -3.42
N ARG A 56 3.64 18.08 -4.29
CA ARG A 56 2.45 18.95 -4.19
C ARG A 56 1.47 18.54 -3.10
N LEU A 57 1.33 17.23 -2.87
CA LEU A 57 0.40 16.71 -1.86
C LEU A 57 0.95 16.89 -0.44
N PHE A 58 2.27 16.79 -0.27
CA PHE A 58 2.98 16.83 1.01
C PHE A 58 3.94 18.00 1.11
N PRO A 59 3.46 19.26 1.11
CA PRO A 59 4.32 20.44 1.17
C PRO A 59 5.12 20.52 2.48
N ASP A 60 4.60 19.90 3.57
CA ASP A 60 5.23 19.89 4.89
C ASP A 60 6.41 18.91 4.99
N VAL A 61 6.61 18.06 3.97
CA VAL A 61 7.69 17.08 3.92
C VAL A 61 8.77 17.59 2.96
N PRO A 62 10.01 17.84 3.42
CA PRO A 62 11.09 18.32 2.55
C PRO A 62 11.34 17.31 1.41
N PRO A 63 11.58 17.78 0.17
CA PRO A 63 11.75 16.91 -1.00
C PRO A 63 12.92 15.93 -0.89
N ASP A 64 13.96 16.32 -0.15
CA ASP A 64 15.18 15.53 0.04
C ASP A 64 15.17 14.70 1.34
N HIS A 65 14.08 14.76 2.10
CA HIS A 65 13.95 13.98 3.33
C HIS A 65 13.70 12.49 3.01
N PRO A 66 14.27 11.54 3.77
CA PRO A 66 14.08 10.10 3.56
C PRO A 66 12.61 9.66 3.53
N ALA A 67 11.72 10.35 4.27
CA ALA A 67 10.29 10.13 4.24
C ALA A 67 9.73 10.25 2.81
N MET A 68 10.10 11.29 2.07
CA MET A 68 9.61 11.52 0.71
C MET A 68 10.00 10.35 -0.22
N GLY A 69 11.25 9.88 -0.14
CA GLY A 69 11.73 8.74 -0.91
C GLY A 69 10.94 7.45 -0.59
N ALA A 70 10.78 7.14 0.69
CA ALA A 70 10.04 5.96 1.14
C ALA A 70 8.55 6.02 0.73
N MET A 71 7.91 7.19 0.84
CA MET A 71 6.52 7.41 0.39
C MET A 71 6.38 7.20 -1.12
N ILE A 72 7.30 7.73 -1.94
CA ILE A 72 7.27 7.56 -3.39
C ILE A 72 7.44 6.08 -3.76
N LEU A 73 8.36 5.36 -3.13
CA LEU A 73 8.56 3.94 -3.38
C LEU A 73 7.33 3.11 -2.98
N ASN A 74 6.74 3.41 -1.83
CA ASN A 74 5.51 2.75 -1.38
C ASN A 74 4.36 2.97 -2.37
N MET A 75 4.11 4.22 -2.79
CA MET A 75 3.06 4.53 -3.76
C MET A 75 3.31 3.85 -5.11
N SER A 76 4.55 3.82 -5.56
CA SER A 76 4.94 3.20 -6.83
C SER A 76 4.74 1.68 -6.80
N ALA A 77 5.12 1.02 -5.69
CA ALA A 77 4.91 -0.40 -5.51
C ALA A 77 3.42 -0.76 -5.44
N ASN A 78 2.60 0.04 -4.74
CA ASN A 78 1.16 -0.12 -4.70
C ASN A 78 0.53 0.06 -6.09
N ALA A 79 0.95 1.07 -6.85
CA ALA A 79 0.46 1.29 -8.22
C ALA A 79 0.75 0.09 -9.14
N LEU A 80 1.88 -0.58 -8.95
CA LEU A 80 2.23 -1.82 -9.66
C LEU A 80 1.47 -3.06 -9.16
N GLY A 81 0.68 -2.95 -8.09
CA GLY A 81 0.00 -4.10 -7.50
C GLY A 81 0.90 -4.99 -6.65
N LEU A 82 2.06 -4.50 -6.23
CA LEU A 82 3.04 -5.17 -5.37
C LEU A 82 2.74 -4.93 -3.87
N GLY A 83 1.51 -5.13 -3.43
CA GLY A 83 1.05 -4.78 -2.08
C GLY A 83 1.96 -5.28 -0.95
N ASN A 84 2.42 -6.52 -1.02
CA ASN A 84 3.32 -7.10 -0.01
C ASN A 84 4.71 -6.44 -0.02
N ALA A 85 5.24 -6.09 -1.19
CA ALA A 85 6.51 -5.38 -1.32
C ALA A 85 6.39 -3.89 -0.95
N ALA A 86 5.20 -3.31 -1.02
CA ALA A 86 4.95 -1.93 -0.63
C ALA A 86 4.96 -1.74 0.91
N THR A 87 4.63 -2.76 1.69
CA THR A 87 4.48 -2.68 3.15
C THR A 87 5.75 -2.19 3.86
N PRO A 88 6.96 -2.73 3.62
CA PRO A 88 8.18 -2.24 4.26
C PRO A 88 8.45 -0.77 3.97
N PHE A 89 8.21 -0.31 2.73
CA PHE A 89 8.35 1.11 2.37
C PHE A 89 7.32 1.98 3.08
N GLY A 90 6.08 1.48 3.27
CA GLY A 90 5.03 2.18 4.01
C GLY A 90 5.38 2.36 5.48
N ILE A 91 5.88 1.31 6.13
CA ILE A 91 6.34 1.35 7.53
C ILE A 91 7.49 2.35 7.67
N ARG A 92 8.49 2.27 6.80
CA ARG A 92 9.63 3.20 6.81
C ARG A 92 9.17 4.64 6.58
N ALA A 93 8.25 4.87 5.65
CA ALA A 93 7.70 6.20 5.40
C ALA A 93 7.04 6.77 6.65
N MET A 94 6.23 5.98 7.36
CA MET A 94 5.58 6.41 8.61
C MET A 94 6.59 6.70 9.72
N GLN A 95 7.63 5.87 9.87
CA GLN A 95 8.71 6.10 10.83
C GLN A 95 9.48 7.39 10.54
N GLU A 96 9.78 7.66 9.27
CA GLU A 96 10.45 8.89 8.87
C GLU A 96 9.54 10.13 8.99
N LEU A 97 8.23 9.99 8.74
CA LEU A 97 7.25 11.05 8.98
C LEU A 97 7.08 11.35 10.48
N ASP A 98 7.16 10.32 11.34
CA ASP A 98 7.11 10.53 12.78
C ASP A 98 8.30 11.33 13.31
N LYS A 99 9.49 11.21 12.69
CA LYS A 99 10.66 12.06 13.04
C LYS A 99 10.39 13.54 12.78
N LEU A 100 9.61 13.86 11.73
CA LEU A 100 9.18 15.22 11.41
C LEU A 100 8.00 15.68 12.26
N ASN A 101 7.35 14.77 12.96
CA ASN A 101 6.18 15.08 13.77
C ASN A 101 6.57 15.79 15.07
N GLN A 102 6.06 17.00 15.25
CA GLN A 102 6.34 17.83 16.44
C GLN A 102 5.55 17.37 17.67
N VAL A 103 4.40 16.73 17.47
CA VAL A 103 3.51 16.28 18.56
C VAL A 103 3.51 14.76 18.61
N LYS A 104 4.36 14.20 19.45
CA LYS A 104 4.44 12.74 19.62
C LYS A 104 3.13 12.17 20.17
N GLY A 105 2.74 11.00 19.66
CA GLY A 105 1.49 10.34 20.05
C GLY A 105 0.25 10.80 19.27
N THR A 106 0.36 11.85 18.46
CA THR A 106 -0.71 12.32 17.56
C THR A 106 -0.21 12.26 16.12
N ALA A 107 -1.01 11.74 15.20
CA ALA A 107 -0.63 11.66 13.79
C ALA A 107 -0.60 13.06 13.15
N SER A 108 0.48 13.38 12.44
CA SER A 108 0.57 14.63 11.67
C SER A 108 -0.35 14.58 10.43
N ASN A 109 -0.66 15.74 9.87
CA ASN A 109 -1.46 15.84 8.64
C ASN A 109 -0.86 15.05 7.49
N ALA A 110 0.47 15.02 7.38
CA ALA A 110 1.17 14.23 6.37
C ALA A 110 0.97 12.71 6.61
N MET A 111 1.04 12.24 7.85
CA MET A 111 0.80 10.83 8.18
C MET A 111 -0.63 10.40 7.86
N VAL A 112 -1.63 11.23 8.23
CA VAL A 112 -3.05 10.96 7.94
C VAL A 112 -3.30 10.91 6.44
N LEU A 113 -2.81 11.90 5.69
CA LEU A 113 -2.97 11.94 4.23
C LEU A 113 -2.29 10.75 3.55
N PHE A 114 -1.07 10.40 3.98
CA PHE A 114 -0.34 9.26 3.45
C PHE A 114 -1.10 7.95 3.70
N LEU A 115 -1.64 7.76 4.89
CA LEU A 115 -2.46 6.59 5.21
C LEU A 115 -3.75 6.54 4.39
N ALA A 116 -4.44 7.67 4.21
CA ALA A 116 -5.64 7.76 3.39
C ALA A 116 -5.38 7.36 1.93
N ILE A 117 -4.27 7.84 1.35
CA ILE A 117 -3.87 7.48 -0.01
C ILE A 117 -3.50 5.99 -0.10
N ASN A 118 -2.79 5.43 0.90
CA ASN A 118 -2.47 4.01 0.94
C ASN A 118 -3.72 3.11 0.98
N THR A 119 -4.71 3.50 1.79
CA THR A 119 -5.97 2.75 1.94
C THR A 119 -6.79 2.75 0.66
N SER A 120 -6.75 3.85 -0.12
CA SER A 120 -7.51 4.04 -1.36
C SER A 120 -6.69 3.80 -2.62
N SER A 121 -5.47 3.35 -2.52
CA SER A 121 -4.38 3.36 -3.50
C SER A 121 -4.80 3.11 -4.96
N VAL A 122 -4.27 3.93 -5.88
CA VAL A 122 -4.43 3.71 -7.33
C VAL A 122 -3.68 2.44 -7.72
N THR A 123 -4.38 1.51 -8.37
CA THR A 123 -3.83 0.24 -8.81
C THR A 123 -3.86 0.17 -10.34
N LEU A 124 -2.69 0.18 -10.98
CA LEU A 124 -2.55 0.04 -12.42
C LEU A 124 -2.76 -1.41 -12.85
N LEU A 125 -2.23 -2.36 -12.07
CA LEU A 125 -2.30 -3.79 -12.35
C LEU A 125 -2.88 -4.52 -11.13
N PRO A 126 -4.20 -4.78 -11.09
CA PRO A 126 -4.84 -5.53 -10.00
C PRO A 126 -4.56 -7.03 -10.11
N THR A 127 -3.27 -7.42 -9.95
CA THR A 127 -2.79 -8.78 -10.20
C THR A 127 -3.54 -9.83 -9.38
N GLY A 128 -3.86 -9.54 -8.12
CA GLY A 128 -4.65 -10.43 -7.26
C GLY A 128 -6.06 -10.67 -7.79
N VAL A 129 -6.73 -9.63 -8.27
CA VAL A 129 -8.09 -9.75 -8.82
C VAL A 129 -8.07 -10.48 -10.16
N ILE A 130 -7.07 -10.22 -11.01
CA ILE A 130 -6.89 -10.93 -12.28
C ILE A 130 -6.66 -12.40 -12.02
N ALA A 131 -5.80 -12.75 -11.04
CA ALA A 131 -5.53 -14.13 -10.64
C ALA A 131 -6.81 -14.83 -10.15
N LEU A 132 -7.61 -14.18 -9.30
CA LEU A 132 -8.86 -14.71 -8.79
C LEU A 132 -9.87 -14.96 -9.92
N ARG A 133 -10.00 -14.03 -10.85
CA ARG A 133 -10.89 -14.17 -12.02
C ARG A 133 -10.44 -15.30 -12.93
N ALA A 134 -9.13 -15.45 -13.14
CA ALA A 134 -8.57 -16.56 -13.92
C ALA A 134 -8.85 -17.91 -13.27
N ALA A 135 -8.65 -18.03 -11.95
CA ALA A 135 -8.96 -19.24 -11.18
C ALA A 135 -10.46 -19.57 -11.18
N ALA A 136 -11.33 -18.55 -11.20
CA ALA A 136 -12.77 -18.71 -11.32
C ALA A 136 -13.26 -19.02 -12.76
N GLY A 137 -12.34 -19.24 -13.73
CA GLY A 137 -12.69 -19.61 -15.10
C GLY A 137 -13.19 -18.47 -15.98
N SER A 138 -12.88 -17.21 -15.65
CA SER A 138 -13.22 -16.06 -16.49
C SER A 138 -12.56 -16.16 -17.87
N GLN A 139 -13.32 -15.93 -18.94
CA GLN A 139 -12.80 -15.91 -20.30
C GLN A 139 -11.91 -14.68 -20.58
N ASP A 140 -12.14 -13.60 -19.85
CA ASP A 140 -11.32 -12.38 -19.90
C ASP A 140 -10.99 -11.91 -18.48
N PRO A 141 -9.97 -12.50 -17.83
CA PRO A 141 -9.57 -12.10 -16.48
C PRO A 141 -9.05 -10.66 -16.41
N ALA A 142 -8.39 -10.16 -17.46
CA ALA A 142 -7.77 -8.84 -17.51
C ALA A 142 -8.76 -7.72 -17.83
N GLY A 143 -9.96 -8.01 -18.31
CA GLY A 143 -10.99 -7.03 -18.63
C GLY A 143 -11.45 -6.15 -17.48
N ILE A 144 -11.06 -6.49 -16.23
CA ILE A 144 -11.33 -5.68 -15.03
C ILE A 144 -10.39 -4.48 -14.89
N VAL A 145 -9.25 -4.45 -15.59
CA VAL A 145 -8.20 -3.42 -15.41
C VAL A 145 -8.73 -2.00 -15.60
N PRO A 146 -9.46 -1.65 -16.69
CA PRO A 146 -9.95 -0.28 -16.88
C PRO A 146 -10.93 0.16 -15.79
N THR A 147 -11.84 -0.72 -15.37
CA THR A 147 -12.84 -0.42 -14.35
C THR A 147 -12.21 -0.27 -12.97
N THR A 148 -11.26 -1.12 -12.63
CA THR A 148 -10.50 -1.03 -11.37
C THR A 148 -9.67 0.25 -11.34
N LEU A 149 -8.99 0.58 -12.43
CA LEU A 149 -8.20 1.81 -12.53
C LEU A 149 -9.08 3.05 -12.32
N PHE A 150 -10.21 3.12 -13.02
CA PHE A 150 -11.17 4.23 -12.85
C PHE A 150 -11.67 4.32 -11.39
N ALA A 151 -12.12 3.22 -10.82
CA ALA A 151 -12.64 3.18 -9.46
C ALA A 151 -11.58 3.60 -8.42
N THR A 152 -10.34 3.10 -8.55
CA THR A 152 -9.26 3.43 -7.61
C THR A 152 -8.77 4.86 -7.75
N ILE A 153 -8.77 5.43 -8.97
CA ILE A 153 -8.49 6.86 -9.19
C ILE A 153 -9.56 7.72 -8.51
N CYS A 154 -10.84 7.42 -8.73
CA CYS A 154 -11.94 8.16 -8.09
C CYS A 154 -11.88 8.05 -6.56
N SER A 155 -11.66 6.85 -6.02
CA SER A 155 -11.53 6.61 -4.59
C SER A 155 -10.38 7.42 -3.98
N THR A 156 -9.20 7.38 -4.60
CA THR A 156 -8.03 8.12 -4.13
C THR A 156 -8.22 9.63 -4.25
N ALA A 157 -8.84 10.12 -5.31
CA ALA A 157 -9.15 11.53 -5.46
C ALA A 157 -10.08 12.03 -4.35
N ILE A 158 -11.14 11.26 -4.04
CA ILE A 158 -12.06 11.58 -2.94
C ILE A 158 -11.33 11.55 -1.61
N ALA A 159 -10.51 10.52 -1.34
CA ALA A 159 -9.73 10.42 -0.11
C ALA A 159 -8.80 11.63 0.10
N ILE A 160 -8.11 12.07 -0.96
CA ILE A 160 -7.25 13.27 -0.93
C ILE A 160 -8.08 14.53 -0.64
N VAL A 161 -9.19 14.71 -1.35
CA VAL A 161 -10.06 15.89 -1.16
C VAL A 161 -10.61 15.94 0.26
N VAL A 162 -11.14 14.82 0.76
CA VAL A 162 -11.68 14.74 2.12
C VAL A 162 -10.57 14.98 3.16
N ALA A 163 -9.40 14.34 3.01
CA ALA A 163 -8.29 14.54 3.93
C ALA A 163 -7.82 16.01 3.95
N LYS A 164 -7.70 16.65 2.78
CA LYS A 164 -7.34 18.09 2.68
C LYS A 164 -8.42 19.01 3.25
N LEU A 165 -9.70 18.70 3.06
CA LEU A 165 -10.80 19.46 3.69
C LEU A 165 -10.78 19.31 5.20
N CYS A 166 -10.61 18.09 5.72
CA CYS A 166 -10.49 17.85 7.14
C CYS A 166 -9.29 18.59 7.76
N GLN A 167 -8.14 18.59 7.08
CA GLN A 167 -6.98 19.37 7.50
C GLN A 167 -7.27 20.87 7.62
N ARG A 168 -8.14 21.40 6.75
CA ARG A 168 -8.50 22.82 6.76
C ARG A 168 -9.48 23.18 7.87
N TYR A 169 -10.40 22.28 8.25
CA TYR A 169 -11.47 22.54 9.23
C TYR A 169 -11.12 22.03 10.62
N TRP A 170 -10.28 21.02 10.72
CA TRP A 170 -9.87 20.44 12.00
C TRP A 170 -8.54 21.07 12.43
N PHE A 171 -8.64 22.18 13.15
CA PHE A 171 -7.50 22.71 13.85
C PHE A 171 -7.22 21.77 15.02
N SER A 172 -6.09 21.06 14.96
CA SER A 172 -5.58 20.36 16.13
C SER A 172 -5.07 21.42 17.09
N ASP A 173 -5.82 21.70 18.14
CA ASP A 173 -5.26 22.41 19.29
C ASP A 173 -3.99 21.66 19.70
N PRO A 174 -2.90 22.37 20.05
CA PRO A 174 -1.70 21.71 20.54
C PRO A 174 -2.09 20.87 21.75
N VAL A 175 -2.02 19.55 21.59
CA VAL A 175 -2.24 18.62 22.70
C VAL A 175 -1.19 18.95 23.75
N PRO A 176 -1.57 19.17 25.02
CA PRO A 176 -0.61 19.40 26.10
C PRO A 176 0.42 18.28 26.06
N GLU A 177 1.69 18.66 26.18
CA GLU A 177 2.85 17.78 26.18
C GLU A 177 2.60 16.57 27.08
N ALA A 178 2.23 15.44 26.47
CA ALA A 178 2.08 14.19 27.19
C ALA A 178 3.49 13.77 27.65
N ALA A 179 3.62 13.46 28.94
CA ALA A 179 4.86 13.01 29.56
C ALA A 179 5.56 11.95 28.67
N PRO A 180 6.90 11.95 28.59
CA PRO A 180 7.65 11.11 27.71
C PRO A 180 7.26 9.64 27.91
N ALA A 181 6.61 9.07 26.92
CA ALA A 181 6.38 7.63 26.87
C ALA A 181 7.77 7.00 26.85
N THR A 182 8.09 6.21 27.86
CA THR A 182 9.30 5.40 27.91
C THR A 182 9.36 4.58 26.62
N ALA A 183 10.28 4.95 25.75
CA ALA A 183 10.52 4.25 24.51
C ALA A 183 10.90 2.79 24.87
N GLY A 184 10.07 1.85 24.48
CA GLY A 184 10.47 0.44 24.44
C GLY A 184 11.70 0.30 23.54
N PRO A 185 12.51 -0.74 23.72
CA PRO A 185 13.71 -0.93 22.92
C PRO A 185 13.36 -0.90 21.43
N PRO A 186 14.24 -0.33 20.58
CA PRO A 186 14.01 -0.31 19.14
C PRO A 186 13.84 -1.75 18.66
N VAL A 187 12.76 -2.02 17.95
CA VAL A 187 12.62 -3.28 17.23
C VAL A 187 13.60 -3.23 16.07
N GLU A 188 14.74 -3.85 16.25
CA GLU A 188 15.76 -4.04 15.23
C GLU A 188 15.21 -5.06 14.23
N PHE A 189 14.61 -4.57 13.15
CA PHE A 189 14.27 -5.41 12.01
C PHE A 189 15.56 -5.66 11.22
N ASP A 190 16.07 -6.88 11.35
CA ASP A 190 17.08 -7.42 10.44
C ASP A 190 16.47 -7.44 9.02
N THR A 191 16.86 -6.46 8.22
CA THR A 191 16.30 -6.25 6.89
C THR A 191 16.94 -7.16 5.84
N GLY A 192 17.93 -7.99 6.18
CA GLY A 192 18.57 -8.91 5.24
C GLY A 192 19.06 -8.28 3.91
N LEU A 193 19.14 -6.95 3.83
CA LEU A 193 19.48 -6.21 2.62
C LEU A 193 20.97 -5.82 2.56
N GLU A 194 21.75 -6.08 3.61
CA GLU A 194 23.18 -5.76 3.62
C GLU A 194 24.06 -6.82 2.91
N GLU A 195 23.48 -7.94 2.47
CA GLU A 195 24.25 -9.03 1.87
C GLU A 195 24.28 -8.99 0.33
N PHE A 196 23.77 -7.91 -0.31
CA PHE A 196 23.69 -7.82 -1.77
C PHE A 196 24.70 -6.83 -2.41
N ASP A 197 25.57 -6.17 -1.64
CA ASP A 197 26.56 -5.21 -2.15
C ASP A 197 28.02 -5.70 -2.07
N ALA A 198 28.26 -7.01 -1.94
CA ALA A 198 29.61 -7.56 -1.95
C ALA A 198 29.67 -8.82 -2.83
N ASP A 199 29.68 -8.63 -4.18
CA ASP A 199 30.46 -9.44 -5.15
C ASP A 199 30.36 -8.80 -6.55
#